data_ef13096e0f96177108b807ddbcb00732
#
_entry.id   ef13096e0f96177108b807ddbcb00732
#
_cell.length_a   1.000
_cell.length_b   1.000
_cell.length_c   1.000
_cell.angle_alpha   90.00
_cell.angle_beta   90.00
_cell.angle_gamma   90.00
#
_symmetry.space_group_name_H-M   'P 1'
#
loop_
_entity.id
_entity.type
_entity.pdbx_description
1 polymer ?
#
loop_
_entity_poly.entity_id
_entity_poly.type
_entity_poly.pdbx_seq_one_letter_code
_entity_poly.pdbx_strand_id
1 'polypeptide(L)'
;MLAPFAYFFPRIALFYAVCGAYDVGRNSGLNLSTLRRYFIGNGFPTWVLSPFNILLDLLSLPYVNKGVYHLGDLPPAYQDEVKRLIQAARDANFVGQLEEAAKKHPRTMVFFRWYGVNKDTFFNVPAFHQPWKYIQTIGVSVFNKKVSTSLHFGFMRATLRILYNLNDMKDDSAYIVVGNTTSYWRENKLFIFDDTLLHQSFNETDQTRYCLFVDMIRPSLFPGVMRALISSVRILTQSFKFIYYQNWKVIER
;
A
#
# COMPACT_ATOMS: atom_id res chain seq x y z
N MET A 1 -2.40 -27.80 -1.99
CA MET A 1 -3.71 -27.35 -2.50
C MET A 1 -3.71 -27.00 -3.98
N LEU A 2 -2.64 -26.45 -4.59
CA LEU A 2 -2.63 -26.10 -6.04
C LEU A 2 -2.60 -27.31 -6.98
N ALA A 3 -1.92 -28.40 -6.64
CA ALA A 3 -1.78 -29.57 -7.51
C ALA A 3 -3.12 -30.28 -7.80
N PRO A 4 -3.99 -30.58 -6.82
CA PRO A 4 -5.31 -31.14 -7.12
C PRO A 4 -6.18 -30.19 -7.96
N PHE A 5 -6.14 -28.88 -7.68
CA PHE A 5 -6.88 -27.90 -8.48
C PHE A 5 -6.43 -27.88 -9.93
N ALA A 6 -5.12 -27.91 -10.21
CA ALA A 6 -4.57 -27.95 -11.55
C ALA A 6 -4.93 -29.25 -12.30
N TYR A 7 -5.07 -30.36 -11.59
CA TYR A 7 -5.48 -31.65 -12.17
C TYR A 7 -6.94 -31.64 -12.60
N PHE A 8 -7.86 -31.17 -11.74
CA PHE A 8 -9.30 -31.16 -12.03
C PHE A 8 -9.73 -30.02 -12.95
N PHE A 9 -9.02 -28.87 -12.92
CA PHE A 9 -9.36 -27.65 -13.66
C PHE A 9 -8.17 -27.06 -14.42
N PRO A 10 -7.55 -27.81 -15.36
CA PRO A 10 -6.28 -27.40 -15.97
C PRO A 10 -6.35 -26.08 -16.75
N ARG A 11 -7.48 -25.81 -17.42
CA ARG A 11 -7.64 -24.54 -18.17
C ARG A 11 -7.74 -23.33 -17.24
N ILE A 12 -8.44 -23.48 -16.12
CA ILE A 12 -8.55 -22.42 -15.11
C ILE A 12 -7.20 -22.21 -14.43
N ALA A 13 -6.50 -23.29 -14.07
CA ALA A 13 -5.18 -23.21 -13.49
C ALA A 13 -4.17 -22.51 -14.43
N LEU A 14 -4.20 -22.85 -15.73
CA LEU A 14 -3.37 -22.20 -16.75
C LEU A 14 -3.70 -20.70 -16.86
N PHE A 15 -4.97 -20.32 -16.87
CA PHE A 15 -5.38 -18.92 -16.90
C PHE A 15 -4.81 -18.13 -15.73
N TYR A 16 -4.95 -18.64 -14.50
CA TYR A 16 -4.36 -18.00 -13.32
C TYR A 16 -2.84 -18.00 -13.33
N ALA A 17 -2.22 -19.05 -13.85
CA ALA A 17 -0.76 -19.11 -13.98
C ALA A 17 -0.24 -18.02 -14.94
N VAL A 18 -0.92 -17.81 -16.07
CA VAL A 18 -0.57 -16.74 -17.03
C VAL A 18 -0.76 -15.35 -16.41
N CYS A 19 -1.91 -15.12 -15.75
CA CYS A 19 -2.15 -13.84 -15.07
C CYS A 19 -1.12 -13.57 -13.97
N GLY A 20 -0.79 -14.57 -13.17
CA GLY A 20 0.22 -14.44 -12.11
C GLY A 20 1.64 -14.28 -12.66
N ALA A 21 1.97 -14.93 -13.78
CA ALA A 21 3.25 -14.74 -14.47
C ALA A 21 3.39 -13.29 -14.99
N TYR A 22 2.32 -12.71 -15.52
CA TYR A 22 2.29 -11.30 -15.87
C TYR A 22 2.58 -10.40 -14.66
N ASP A 23 1.90 -10.62 -13.52
CA ASP A 23 2.12 -9.85 -12.30
C ASP A 23 3.57 -9.98 -11.79
N VAL A 24 4.14 -11.18 -11.80
CA VAL A 24 5.54 -11.41 -11.42
C VAL A 24 6.50 -10.75 -12.39
N GLY A 25 6.22 -10.83 -13.71
CA GLY A 25 7.05 -10.22 -14.75
C GLY A 25 7.15 -8.70 -14.68
N ARG A 26 6.18 -8.04 -14.04
CA ARG A 26 6.23 -6.58 -13.76
C ARG A 26 7.28 -6.20 -12.71
N ASN A 27 7.77 -7.14 -11.96
CA ASN A 27 8.94 -6.97 -11.09
C ASN A 27 10.22 -7.08 -11.95
N SER A 28 11.35 -7.29 -11.35
CA SER A 28 12.66 -7.39 -12.03
C SER A 28 12.85 -8.60 -12.98
N GLY A 29 11.76 -9.12 -13.50
CA GLY A 29 11.72 -10.30 -14.37
C GLY A 29 11.19 -11.56 -13.69
N LEU A 30 10.94 -12.57 -14.51
CA LEU A 30 10.46 -13.87 -14.05
C LEU A 30 11.64 -14.68 -13.46
N ASN A 31 11.58 -14.95 -12.16
CA ASN A 31 12.48 -15.86 -11.49
C ASN A 31 11.73 -16.80 -10.55
N LEU A 32 12.29 -17.97 -10.29
CA LEU A 32 11.61 -19.02 -9.54
C LEU A 32 11.31 -18.63 -8.08
N SER A 33 12.18 -17.86 -7.45
CA SER A 33 12.00 -17.42 -6.06
C SER A 33 10.82 -16.46 -5.94
N THR A 34 10.68 -15.51 -6.88
CA THR A 34 9.57 -14.56 -6.93
C THR A 34 8.25 -15.26 -7.29
N LEU A 35 8.25 -16.21 -8.24
CA LEU A 35 7.08 -17.04 -8.55
C LEU A 35 6.62 -17.85 -7.33
N ARG A 36 7.54 -18.53 -6.64
CA ARG A 36 7.22 -19.28 -5.42
C ARG A 36 6.62 -18.36 -4.35
N ARG A 37 7.21 -17.18 -4.15
CA ARG A 37 6.68 -16.22 -3.19
C ARG A 37 5.29 -15.75 -3.59
N TYR A 38 5.06 -15.44 -4.85
CA TYR A 38 3.79 -14.96 -5.36
C TYR A 38 2.66 -15.99 -5.15
N PHE A 39 2.86 -17.21 -5.59
CA PHE A 39 1.81 -18.24 -5.55
C PHE A 39 1.63 -18.94 -4.19
N ILE A 40 2.69 -18.98 -3.36
CA ILE A 40 2.71 -19.75 -2.11
C ILE A 40 2.97 -18.84 -0.91
N GLY A 41 4.03 -18.04 -0.94
CA GLY A 41 4.53 -17.31 0.23
C GLY A 41 3.72 -16.07 0.59
N ASN A 42 3.01 -15.45 -0.37
CA ASN A 42 2.24 -14.22 -0.15
C ASN A 42 0.77 -14.50 0.19
N GLY A 43 0.32 -15.71 -0.02
CA GLY A 43 -1.03 -16.16 0.26
C GLY A 43 -2.00 -16.08 -0.91
N PHE A 44 -3.11 -16.75 -0.74
CA PHE A 44 -4.19 -16.93 -1.71
C PHE A 44 -4.72 -15.63 -2.36
N PRO A 45 -4.98 -14.51 -1.65
CA PRO A 45 -5.55 -13.33 -2.29
C PRO A 45 -4.70 -12.75 -3.42
N THR A 46 -3.37 -12.91 -3.36
CA THR A 46 -2.44 -12.34 -4.32
C THR A 46 -2.70 -12.84 -5.74
N TRP A 47 -2.67 -14.17 -5.92
CA TRP A 47 -2.80 -14.74 -7.25
C TRP A 47 -4.25 -14.87 -7.73
N VAL A 48 -5.23 -15.00 -6.80
CA VAL A 48 -6.66 -15.06 -7.16
C VAL A 48 -7.14 -13.73 -7.73
N LEU A 49 -6.57 -12.60 -7.29
CA LEU A 49 -6.90 -11.28 -7.81
C LEU A 49 -6.08 -10.91 -9.08
N SER A 50 -5.16 -11.75 -9.54
CA SER A 50 -4.34 -11.42 -10.73
C SER A 50 -5.15 -11.14 -12.00
N PRO A 51 -6.23 -11.85 -12.37
CA PRO A 51 -7.05 -11.49 -13.54
C PRO A 51 -7.74 -10.14 -13.35
N PHE A 52 -8.19 -9.86 -12.13
CA PHE A 52 -8.79 -8.58 -11.79
C PHE A 52 -7.78 -7.42 -11.87
N ASN A 53 -6.54 -7.65 -11.46
CA ASN A 53 -5.46 -6.68 -11.59
C ASN A 53 -5.15 -6.35 -13.06
N ILE A 54 -5.22 -7.31 -13.97
CA ILE A 54 -5.08 -7.06 -15.42
C ILE A 54 -6.22 -6.18 -15.93
N LEU A 55 -7.46 -6.45 -15.52
CA LEU A 55 -8.60 -5.58 -15.85
C LEU A 55 -8.39 -4.15 -15.32
N LEU A 56 -7.86 -3.99 -14.11
CA LEU A 56 -7.53 -2.68 -13.56
C LEU A 56 -6.44 -1.96 -14.36
N ASP A 57 -5.47 -2.68 -14.91
CA ASP A 57 -4.48 -2.10 -15.84
C ASP A 57 -5.15 -1.56 -17.11
N LEU A 58 -6.09 -2.30 -17.70
CA LEU A 58 -6.84 -1.85 -18.87
C LEU A 58 -7.71 -0.62 -18.56
N LEU A 59 -8.38 -0.60 -17.42
CA LEU A 59 -9.20 0.55 -16.97
C LEU A 59 -8.36 1.78 -16.64
N SER A 60 -7.07 1.60 -16.39
CA SER A 60 -6.13 2.70 -16.11
C SER A 60 -5.55 3.35 -17.35
N LEU A 61 -5.74 2.78 -18.54
CA LEU A 61 -5.27 3.41 -19.77
C LEU A 61 -5.90 4.80 -19.93
N PRO A 62 -5.17 5.80 -20.50
CA PRO A 62 -3.79 5.71 -21.02
C PRO A 62 -2.69 5.89 -19.97
N TYR A 63 -2.99 5.91 -18.70
CA TYR A 63 -2.02 6.08 -17.62
C TYR A 63 -1.25 4.80 -17.39
N VAL A 64 -0.09 4.68 -18.06
CA VAL A 64 0.76 3.49 -17.97
C VAL A 64 1.29 3.33 -16.55
N ASN A 65 1.20 2.11 -16.01
CA ASN A 65 1.75 1.80 -14.71
C ASN A 65 3.27 1.71 -14.74
N LYS A 66 3.94 2.68 -14.14
CA LYS A 66 5.41 2.76 -14.05
C LYS A 66 5.99 1.91 -12.89
N GLY A 67 5.12 1.43 -12.00
CA GLY A 67 5.54 0.75 -10.76
C GLY A 67 5.94 1.73 -9.66
N VAL A 68 6.96 2.54 -9.86
CA VAL A 68 7.37 3.64 -8.97
C VAL A 68 7.13 4.98 -9.67
N TYR A 69 6.66 5.96 -8.91
CA TYR A 69 6.22 7.26 -9.42
C TYR A 69 6.91 8.40 -8.67
N HIS A 70 7.22 9.46 -9.40
CA HIS A 70 7.42 10.78 -8.81
C HIS A 70 6.09 11.53 -8.72
N LEU A 71 5.99 12.51 -7.84
CA LEU A 71 4.76 13.30 -7.71
C LEU A 71 4.33 13.94 -9.04
N GLY A 72 5.31 14.41 -9.84
CA GLY A 72 5.08 14.99 -11.16
C GLY A 72 4.52 14.02 -12.22
N ASP A 73 4.60 12.72 -12.00
CA ASP A 73 4.01 11.71 -12.89
C ASP A 73 2.48 11.60 -12.76
N LEU A 74 1.93 12.11 -11.66
CA LEU A 74 0.49 12.09 -11.40
C LEU A 74 -0.22 13.26 -12.10
N PRO A 75 -1.49 13.11 -12.49
CA PRO A 75 -2.29 14.23 -12.97
C PRO A 75 -2.35 15.38 -11.95
N PRO A 76 -2.43 16.66 -12.38
CA PRO A 76 -2.37 17.83 -11.48
C PRO A 76 -3.32 17.75 -10.29
N ALA A 77 -4.58 17.35 -10.51
CA ALA A 77 -5.57 17.24 -9.45
C ALA A 77 -5.22 16.17 -8.38
N TYR A 78 -4.45 15.14 -8.74
CA TYR A 78 -3.92 14.14 -7.83
C TYR A 78 -2.76 14.70 -7.01
N GLN A 79 -1.85 15.42 -7.70
CA GLN A 79 -0.72 16.11 -7.04
C GLN A 79 -1.21 17.07 -5.97
N ASP A 80 -2.28 17.83 -6.26
CA ASP A 80 -2.86 18.82 -5.33
C ASP A 80 -3.44 18.15 -4.08
N GLU A 81 -4.12 17.01 -4.22
CA GLU A 81 -4.58 16.26 -3.05
C GLU A 81 -3.44 15.72 -2.20
N VAL A 82 -2.36 15.20 -2.81
CA VAL A 82 -1.17 14.73 -2.09
C VAL A 82 -0.52 15.88 -1.32
N LYS A 83 -0.30 17.03 -1.98
CA LYS A 83 0.30 18.22 -1.35
C LYS A 83 -0.55 18.72 -0.18
N ARG A 84 -1.87 18.83 -0.36
CA ARG A 84 -2.80 19.25 0.70
C ARG A 84 -2.76 18.29 1.89
N LEU A 85 -2.74 16.97 1.64
CA LEU A 85 -2.68 15.99 2.70
C LEU A 85 -1.36 16.04 3.47
N ILE A 86 -0.23 16.17 2.77
CA ILE A 86 1.09 16.31 3.40
C ILE A 86 1.15 17.59 4.26
N GLN A 87 0.62 18.70 3.75
CA GLN A 87 0.55 19.95 4.50
C GLN A 87 -0.32 19.80 5.75
N ALA A 88 -1.50 19.22 5.61
CA ALA A 88 -2.39 18.93 6.74
C ALA A 88 -1.72 18.04 7.81
N ALA A 89 -0.94 17.05 7.39
CA ALA A 89 -0.21 16.18 8.32
C ALA A 89 0.92 16.90 9.07
N ARG A 90 1.59 17.85 8.41
CA ARG A 90 2.61 18.68 9.03
C ARG A 90 2.01 19.65 10.05
N ASP A 91 0.93 20.33 9.66
CA ASP A 91 0.28 21.36 10.49
C ASP A 91 -0.37 20.76 11.74
N ALA A 92 -0.86 19.54 11.65
CA ALA A 92 -1.51 18.85 12.76
C ALA A 92 -0.57 18.46 13.91
N ASN A 93 0.74 18.39 13.67
CA ASN A 93 1.80 18.11 14.65
C ASN A 93 1.46 17.02 15.68
N PHE A 94 0.86 15.92 15.26
CA PHE A 94 0.32 14.86 16.12
C PHE A 94 1.32 13.74 16.42
N VAL A 95 2.55 13.80 15.90
CA VAL A 95 3.58 12.76 16.05
C VAL A 95 3.87 12.49 17.54
N GLY A 96 3.95 13.54 18.36
CA GLY A 96 4.16 13.40 19.80
C GLY A 96 3.04 12.63 20.53
N GLN A 97 1.80 12.76 20.05
CA GLN A 97 0.67 12.02 20.60
C GLN A 97 0.73 10.51 20.22
N LEU A 98 1.29 10.20 19.04
CA LEU A 98 1.48 8.82 18.58
C LEU A 98 2.60 8.12 19.36
N GLU A 99 3.58 8.84 19.87
CA GLU A 99 4.74 8.27 20.53
C GLU A 99 4.36 7.40 21.72
N GLU A 100 3.47 7.87 22.58
CA GLU A 100 3.00 7.10 23.75
C GLU A 100 2.22 5.85 23.35
N ALA A 101 1.35 5.96 22.32
CA ALA A 101 0.57 4.84 21.83
C ALA A 101 1.44 3.79 21.14
N ALA A 102 2.53 4.19 20.52
CA ALA A 102 3.43 3.32 19.75
C ALA A 102 4.44 2.54 20.61
N LYS A 103 4.78 3.03 21.83
CA LYS A 103 5.81 2.43 22.70
C LYS A 103 5.57 0.94 23.00
N LYS A 104 4.31 0.49 23.01
CA LYS A 104 3.91 -0.86 23.45
C LYS A 104 4.09 -1.95 22.37
N HIS A 105 4.26 -1.57 21.11
CA HIS A 105 4.30 -2.53 20.00
C HIS A 105 5.39 -2.18 18.99
N PRO A 106 6.08 -3.18 18.40
CA PRO A 106 7.12 -2.95 17.40
C PRO A 106 6.61 -2.15 16.20
N ARG A 107 5.38 -2.41 15.78
CA ARG A 107 4.71 -1.75 14.65
C ARG A 107 3.27 -1.42 15.00
N THR A 108 2.88 -0.18 14.76
CA THR A 108 1.55 0.32 15.04
C THR A 108 0.98 1.04 13.83
N MET A 109 -0.33 0.94 13.65
CA MET A 109 -1.07 1.64 12.60
C MET A 109 -2.28 2.34 13.20
N VAL A 110 -2.49 3.59 12.81
CA VAL A 110 -3.72 4.36 13.09
C VAL A 110 -4.35 4.71 11.76
N PHE A 111 -5.64 4.45 11.59
CA PHE A 111 -6.38 4.83 10.39
C PHE A 111 -7.36 5.96 10.70
N PHE A 112 -7.29 7.04 9.93
CA PHE A 112 -8.24 8.16 9.93
C PHE A 112 -9.29 7.99 8.84
N ARG A 113 -8.93 7.30 7.77
CA ARG A 113 -9.81 6.98 6.64
C ARG A 113 -9.43 5.60 6.09
N TRP A 114 -10.44 4.78 5.78
CA TRP A 114 -10.24 3.44 5.23
C TRP A 114 -11.15 3.18 4.07
N TYR A 115 -10.58 3.02 2.87
CA TYR A 115 -11.31 2.82 1.61
C TYR A 115 -12.53 3.72 1.47
N GLY A 116 -12.32 5.03 1.60
CA GLY A 116 -13.34 6.07 1.40
C GLY A 116 -14.21 6.37 2.61
N VAL A 117 -14.08 5.66 3.74
CA VAL A 117 -14.86 5.90 4.96
C VAL A 117 -13.96 6.43 6.07
N ASN A 118 -14.36 7.54 6.69
CA ASN A 118 -13.67 8.09 7.85
C ASN A 118 -13.79 7.14 9.03
N LYS A 119 -12.75 7.07 9.85
CA LYS A 119 -12.64 6.25 11.04
C LYS A 119 -12.56 7.12 12.28
N ASP A 120 -13.25 6.72 13.32
CA ASP A 120 -13.08 7.32 14.63
C ASP A 120 -11.74 6.86 15.22
N THR A 121 -10.95 7.82 15.67
CA THR A 121 -9.66 7.59 16.31
C THR A 121 -9.55 8.44 17.58
N PHE A 122 -8.59 8.10 18.44
CA PHE A 122 -8.25 8.95 19.59
C PHE A 122 -7.59 10.29 19.18
N PHE A 123 -7.12 10.35 17.93
CA PHE A 123 -6.38 11.51 17.42
C PHE A 123 -7.33 12.39 16.60
N ASN A 124 -7.52 13.62 17.03
CA ASN A 124 -8.35 14.57 16.31
C ASN A 124 -7.53 15.33 15.26
N VAL A 125 -7.64 14.94 14.00
CA VAL A 125 -7.05 15.62 12.85
C VAL A 125 -8.15 15.94 11.85
N PRO A 126 -8.94 17.03 12.06
CA PRO A 126 -10.09 17.36 11.21
C PRO A 126 -9.75 17.47 9.73
N ALA A 127 -8.54 17.95 9.42
CA ALA A 127 -8.06 18.08 8.05
C ALA A 127 -7.97 16.74 7.29
N PHE A 128 -7.91 15.59 7.98
CA PHE A 128 -7.94 14.27 7.34
C PHE A 128 -9.35 13.81 6.97
N HIS A 129 -10.37 14.43 7.54
CA HIS A 129 -11.78 14.07 7.34
C HIS A 129 -12.48 14.89 6.22
N GLN A 130 -11.73 15.74 5.53
CA GLN A 130 -12.29 16.49 4.40
C GLN A 130 -12.69 15.58 3.22
N PRO A 131 -13.53 16.05 2.27
CA PRO A 131 -13.96 15.26 1.12
C PRO A 131 -12.81 15.07 0.12
N TRP A 132 -12.09 13.97 0.25
CA TRP A 132 -11.06 13.54 -0.68
C TRP A 132 -11.70 12.90 -1.92
N LYS A 133 -11.28 13.32 -3.11
CA LYS A 133 -11.78 12.78 -4.38
C LYS A 133 -10.99 11.53 -4.78
N TYR A 134 -9.68 11.54 -4.62
CA TYR A 134 -8.80 10.47 -5.05
C TYR A 134 -8.20 9.67 -3.89
N ILE A 135 -7.97 10.29 -2.74
CA ILE A 135 -7.43 9.63 -1.54
C ILE A 135 -8.51 8.77 -0.89
N GLN A 136 -8.23 7.46 -0.77
CA GLN A 136 -9.15 6.47 -0.24
C GLN A 136 -8.78 6.02 1.17
N THR A 137 -7.50 5.89 1.46
CA THR A 137 -6.99 5.53 2.78
C THR A 137 -6.07 6.61 3.29
N ILE A 138 -6.21 6.96 4.56
CA ILE A 138 -5.29 7.83 5.30
C ILE A 138 -5.00 7.12 6.62
N GLY A 139 -3.76 6.82 6.85
CA GLY A 139 -3.28 6.25 8.09
C GLY A 139 -1.90 6.76 8.44
N VAL A 140 -1.46 6.45 9.64
CA VAL A 140 -0.07 6.66 10.06
C VAL A 140 0.48 5.34 10.56
N SER A 141 1.55 4.91 9.94
CA SER A 141 2.32 3.75 10.37
C SER A 141 3.50 4.18 11.21
N VAL A 142 3.67 3.51 12.34
CA VAL A 142 4.80 3.72 13.24
C VAL A 142 5.66 2.48 13.24
N PHE A 143 6.93 2.66 12.91
CA PHE A 143 7.97 1.64 13.02
C PHE A 143 8.88 2.01 14.16
N ASN A 144 8.89 1.23 15.21
CA ASN A 144 9.84 1.38 16.28
C ASN A 144 11.25 0.99 15.82
N LYS A 145 12.22 1.13 16.71
CA LYS A 145 13.63 0.83 16.46
C LYS A 145 13.82 -0.60 15.96
N LYS A 146 14.65 -0.76 14.92
CA LYS A 146 15.07 -2.08 14.38
C LYS A 146 13.92 -2.99 13.97
N VAL A 147 12.92 -2.42 13.29
CA VAL A 147 11.73 -3.15 12.83
C VAL A 147 11.55 -3.02 11.31
N SER A 148 11.34 -4.14 10.66
CA SER A 148 11.11 -4.22 9.21
C SER A 148 9.80 -4.95 8.90
N THR A 149 9.24 -4.74 7.69
CA THR A 149 8.15 -5.58 7.19
C THR A 149 8.70 -6.90 6.65
N SER A 150 7.84 -7.90 6.52
CA SER A 150 8.17 -9.03 5.65
C SER A 150 8.20 -8.58 4.18
N LEU A 151 8.99 -9.26 3.36
CA LEU A 151 8.95 -9.10 1.91
C LEU A 151 7.60 -9.63 1.38
N HIS A 152 6.80 -8.81 0.69
CA HIS A 152 5.45 -9.18 0.25
C HIS A 152 5.01 -8.43 -1.01
N PHE A 153 3.94 -8.92 -1.63
CA PHE A 153 3.17 -8.23 -2.65
C PHE A 153 1.88 -7.69 -2.02
N GLY A 154 1.44 -6.51 -2.40
CA GLY A 154 0.04 -6.15 -2.28
C GLY A 154 -0.82 -6.95 -3.26
N PHE A 155 -2.12 -6.96 -3.08
CA PHE A 155 -2.99 -7.84 -3.85
C PHE A 155 -3.93 -7.09 -4.80
N MET A 156 -4.07 -5.77 -4.71
CA MET A 156 -5.02 -5.03 -5.53
C MET A 156 -4.41 -3.78 -6.17
N ARG A 157 -4.53 -3.70 -7.48
CA ARG A 157 -3.92 -2.65 -8.31
C ARG A 157 -4.81 -1.42 -8.53
N ALA A 158 -5.91 -1.29 -7.80
CA ALA A 158 -6.81 -0.15 -7.93
C ALA A 158 -6.26 1.15 -7.35
N THR A 159 -5.24 1.05 -6.49
CA THR A 159 -4.63 2.19 -5.80
C THR A 159 -3.13 2.25 -6.00
N LEU A 160 -2.58 3.46 -5.88
CA LEU A 160 -1.17 3.69 -5.64
C LEU A 160 -0.95 3.91 -4.14
N ARG A 161 0.12 3.34 -3.61
CA ARG A 161 0.58 3.58 -2.25
C ARG A 161 1.47 4.81 -2.22
N ILE A 162 1.13 5.73 -1.31
CA ILE A 162 1.90 6.93 -1.04
C ILE A 162 2.38 6.86 0.40
N LEU A 163 3.67 6.91 0.57
CA LEU A 163 4.32 6.96 1.88
C LEU A 163 5.01 8.31 2.02
N TYR A 164 4.74 9.02 3.13
CA TYR A 164 5.41 10.27 3.44
C TYR A 164 5.96 10.23 4.87
N ASN A 165 7.28 10.34 5.01
CA ASN A 165 7.92 10.31 6.31
C ASN A 165 7.70 11.62 7.07
N LEU A 166 7.12 11.53 8.27
CA LEU A 166 6.73 12.70 9.07
C LEU A 166 7.89 13.25 9.88
N ASN A 167 8.87 12.43 10.22
CA ASN A 167 10.07 12.84 10.93
C ASN A 167 11.35 12.66 10.08
N ASP A 168 12.40 13.39 10.43
CA ASP A 168 13.70 13.26 9.77
C ASP A 168 14.43 12.00 10.25
N MET A 169 14.98 11.24 9.29
CA MET A 169 15.85 10.11 9.58
C MET A 169 17.32 10.53 9.49
N LYS A 170 18.14 10.05 10.41
CA LYS A 170 19.54 10.48 10.54
C LYS A 170 20.50 9.73 9.65
N ASP A 171 20.15 8.51 9.27
CA ASP A 171 21.02 7.63 8.47
C ASP A 171 20.22 6.83 7.43
N ASP A 172 20.94 6.09 6.59
CA ASP A 172 20.37 5.34 5.47
C ASP A 172 19.85 3.95 5.86
N SER A 173 19.90 3.58 7.13
CA SER A 173 19.37 2.30 7.63
C SER A 173 17.84 2.28 7.73
N ALA A 174 17.17 3.40 7.37
CA ALA A 174 15.74 3.46 7.16
C ALA A 174 15.45 3.65 5.66
N TYR A 175 14.89 2.62 5.02
CA TYR A 175 14.65 2.62 3.58
C TYR A 175 13.48 1.71 3.19
N ILE A 176 13.05 1.80 1.95
CA ILE A 176 12.08 0.89 1.32
C ILE A 176 12.66 0.36 0.01
N VAL A 177 12.43 -0.92 -0.25
CA VAL A 177 12.75 -1.56 -1.52
C VAL A 177 11.45 -1.95 -2.20
N VAL A 178 11.28 -1.54 -3.47
CA VAL A 178 10.13 -1.88 -4.31
C VAL A 178 10.65 -2.34 -5.67
N GLY A 179 10.47 -3.62 -5.98
CA GLY A 179 11.10 -4.23 -7.15
C GLY A 179 12.62 -4.02 -7.11
N ASN A 180 13.15 -3.28 -8.08
CA ASN A 180 14.58 -2.93 -8.17
C ASN A 180 14.92 -1.53 -7.65
N THR A 181 13.95 -0.81 -7.08
CA THR A 181 14.14 0.57 -6.62
C THR A 181 14.29 0.57 -5.10
N THR A 182 15.35 1.20 -4.61
CA THR A 182 15.54 1.51 -3.19
C THR A 182 15.38 3.00 -2.97
N SER A 183 14.64 3.39 -1.94
CA SER A 183 14.47 4.78 -1.51
C SER A 183 14.83 4.92 -0.04
N TYR A 184 15.76 5.80 0.27
CA TYR A 184 16.22 6.09 1.62
C TYR A 184 15.43 7.25 2.20
N TRP A 185 14.88 7.05 3.41
CA TRP A 185 14.02 8.06 4.05
C TRP A 185 14.75 9.32 4.50
N ARG A 186 16.06 9.26 4.63
CA ARG A 186 16.89 10.44 4.87
C ARG A 186 16.91 11.38 3.66
N GLU A 187 16.92 10.83 2.45
CA GLU A 187 17.01 11.59 1.19
C GLU A 187 15.64 12.02 0.68
N ASN A 188 14.67 11.11 0.72
CA ASN A 188 13.34 11.30 0.17
C ASN A 188 12.24 11.01 1.19
N LYS A 189 11.51 12.06 1.62
CA LYS A 189 10.38 11.89 2.51
C LYS A 189 9.14 11.32 1.83
N LEU A 190 9.01 11.47 0.50
CA LEU A 190 7.85 11.05 -0.28
C LEU A 190 8.22 9.90 -1.21
N PHE A 191 7.49 8.79 -1.12
CA PHE A 191 7.65 7.67 -2.02
C PHE A 191 6.27 7.17 -2.50
N ILE A 192 6.09 7.05 -3.81
CA ILE A 192 4.82 6.67 -4.46
C ILE A 192 5.07 5.42 -5.31
N PHE A 193 4.27 4.37 -5.11
CA PHE A 193 4.46 3.13 -5.84
C PHE A 193 3.19 2.30 -5.96
N ASP A 194 3.19 1.36 -6.89
CA ASP A 194 2.22 0.29 -6.99
C ASP A 194 2.58 -0.80 -5.96
N ASP A 195 1.80 -0.94 -4.91
CA ASP A 195 2.10 -1.89 -3.84
C ASP A 195 1.92 -3.35 -4.26
N THR A 196 1.34 -3.63 -5.45
CA THR A 196 1.35 -4.98 -6.03
C THR A 196 2.72 -5.42 -6.54
N LEU A 197 3.72 -4.56 -6.56
CA LEU A 197 5.12 -4.95 -6.72
C LEU A 197 5.65 -5.58 -5.41
N LEU A 198 6.62 -6.47 -5.55
CA LEU A 198 7.33 -7.05 -4.41
C LEU A 198 8.08 -5.96 -3.65
N HIS A 199 7.76 -5.80 -2.37
CA HIS A 199 8.32 -4.71 -1.59
C HIS A 199 8.57 -5.08 -0.13
N GLN A 200 9.49 -4.34 0.48
CA GLN A 200 9.83 -4.45 1.90
C GLN A 200 10.30 -3.10 2.44
N SER A 201 9.83 -2.71 3.62
CA SER A 201 10.25 -1.49 4.30
C SER A 201 11.08 -1.82 5.54
N PHE A 202 12.17 -1.09 5.71
CA PHE A 202 13.14 -1.28 6.77
C PHE A 202 13.23 -0.04 7.65
N ASN A 203 13.34 -0.24 8.95
CA ASN A 203 13.82 0.72 9.93
C ASN A 203 14.82 0.04 10.84
N GLU A 204 16.06 -0.02 10.42
CA GLU A 204 17.16 -0.64 11.17
C GLU A 204 17.90 0.37 12.08
N THR A 205 17.34 1.60 12.18
CA THR A 205 17.87 2.68 13.00
C THR A 205 17.45 2.54 14.47
N ASP A 206 18.08 3.33 15.33
CA ASP A 206 17.67 3.53 16.72
C ASP A 206 16.61 4.64 16.90
N GLN A 207 16.04 5.11 15.77
CA GLN A 207 14.95 6.11 15.78
C GLN A 207 13.60 5.44 15.46
N THR A 208 12.53 5.91 16.08
CA THR A 208 11.17 5.59 15.65
C THR A 208 10.85 6.36 14.37
N ARG A 209 10.30 5.68 13.37
CA ARG A 209 9.86 6.27 12.12
C ARG A 209 8.35 6.39 12.08
N TYR A 210 7.86 7.59 11.82
CA TYR A 210 6.44 7.90 11.64
C TYR A 210 6.19 8.17 10.16
N CYS A 211 5.30 7.42 9.56
CA CYS A 211 5.05 7.49 8.13
C CYS A 211 3.55 7.63 7.84
N LEU A 212 3.17 8.70 7.16
CA LEU A 212 1.85 8.83 6.58
C LEU A 212 1.67 7.74 5.52
N PHE A 213 0.62 6.96 5.66
CA PHE A 213 0.29 5.81 4.83
C PHE A 213 -1.00 6.10 4.08
N VAL A 214 -0.93 6.19 2.77
CA VAL A 214 -2.04 6.65 1.95
C VAL A 214 -2.26 5.69 0.78
N ASP A 215 -3.52 5.34 0.53
CA ASP A 215 -3.91 4.76 -0.75
C ASP A 215 -4.70 5.80 -1.54
N MET A 216 -4.24 6.06 -2.74
CA MET A 216 -4.89 6.96 -3.70
C MET A 216 -5.38 6.13 -4.88
N ILE A 217 -6.59 6.42 -5.39
CA ILE A 217 -7.09 5.80 -6.63
C ILE A 217 -6.02 5.97 -7.71
N ARG A 218 -5.70 4.88 -8.40
CA ARG A 218 -4.79 4.93 -9.53
C ARG A 218 -5.36 5.83 -10.63
N PRO A 219 -4.56 6.68 -11.29
CA PRO A 219 -5.03 7.50 -12.41
C PRO A 219 -5.72 6.66 -13.47
N SER A 220 -6.89 7.11 -13.90
CA SER A 220 -7.77 6.41 -14.86
C SER A 220 -8.69 7.41 -15.53
N LEU A 221 -9.14 7.11 -16.74
CA LEU A 221 -10.26 7.83 -17.38
C LEU A 221 -11.59 7.60 -16.63
N PHE A 222 -11.67 6.53 -15.82
CA PHE A 222 -12.88 6.12 -15.10
C PHE A 222 -12.70 6.09 -13.57
N PRO A 223 -12.31 7.21 -12.91
CA PRO A 223 -12.02 7.22 -11.48
C PRO A 223 -13.23 6.85 -10.62
N GLY A 224 -14.46 7.08 -11.12
CA GLY A 224 -15.71 6.64 -10.47
C GLY A 224 -15.84 5.11 -10.42
N VAL A 225 -15.49 4.42 -11.49
CA VAL A 225 -15.48 2.95 -11.55
C VAL A 225 -14.45 2.39 -10.60
N MET A 226 -13.23 2.95 -10.61
CA MET A 226 -12.17 2.54 -9.68
C MET A 226 -12.60 2.69 -8.22
N ARG A 227 -13.28 3.80 -7.88
CA ARG A 227 -13.83 4.02 -6.53
C ARG A 227 -14.90 3.00 -6.17
N ALA A 228 -15.82 2.68 -7.09
CA ALA A 228 -16.85 1.68 -6.87
C ALA A 228 -16.23 0.30 -6.58
N LEU A 229 -15.20 -0.10 -7.35
CA LEU A 229 -14.47 -1.34 -7.14
C LEU A 229 -13.78 -1.38 -5.77
N ILE A 230 -13.11 -0.30 -5.36
CA ILE A 230 -12.50 -0.18 -4.02
C ILE A 230 -13.57 -0.31 -2.92
N SER A 231 -14.73 0.33 -3.11
CA SER A 231 -15.83 0.26 -2.16
C SER A 231 -16.40 -1.15 -2.04
N SER A 232 -16.52 -1.88 -3.17
CA SER A 232 -16.95 -3.29 -3.18
C SER A 232 -15.95 -4.18 -2.44
N VAL A 233 -14.65 -4.00 -2.68
CA VAL A 233 -13.60 -4.73 -1.93
C VAL A 233 -13.69 -4.42 -0.44
N ARG A 234 -13.92 -3.16 -0.05
CA ARG A 234 -14.13 -2.79 1.36
C ARG A 234 -15.27 -3.58 1.99
N ILE A 235 -16.45 -3.64 1.33
CA ILE A 235 -17.62 -4.35 1.84
C ILE A 235 -17.31 -5.84 2.03
N LEU A 236 -16.70 -6.46 1.03
CA LEU A 236 -16.32 -7.88 1.08
C LEU A 236 -15.30 -8.17 2.18
N THR A 237 -14.39 -7.25 2.45
CA THR A 237 -13.28 -7.46 3.38
C THR A 237 -13.55 -7.00 4.80
N GLN A 238 -14.63 -6.23 5.03
CA GLN A 238 -15.05 -5.88 6.40
C GLN A 238 -15.29 -7.11 7.27
N SER A 239 -15.75 -8.23 6.67
CA SER A 239 -15.95 -9.50 7.36
C SER A 239 -14.65 -10.28 7.62
N PHE A 240 -13.54 -9.89 7.00
CA PHE A 240 -12.25 -10.59 7.02
C PHE A 240 -11.11 -9.71 7.56
N LYS A 241 -11.34 -8.99 8.64
CA LYS A 241 -10.35 -8.07 9.26
C LYS A 241 -8.97 -8.68 9.45
N PHE A 242 -8.88 -9.99 9.73
CA PHE A 242 -7.63 -10.71 9.96
C PHE A 242 -6.71 -10.76 8.73
N ILE A 243 -7.23 -10.61 7.51
CA ILE A 243 -6.43 -10.64 6.27
C ILE A 243 -5.53 -9.40 6.16
N TYR A 244 -6.00 -8.25 6.67
CA TYR A 244 -5.31 -6.97 6.52
C TYR A 244 -4.35 -6.63 7.66
N TYR A 245 -4.58 -7.20 8.85
CA TYR A 245 -3.91 -6.76 10.08
C TYR A 245 -2.86 -7.75 10.60
N GLN A 246 -2.45 -8.72 9.79
CA GLN A 246 -1.55 -9.81 10.22
C GLN A 246 -0.24 -9.34 10.88
N ASN A 247 0.23 -8.14 10.56
CA ASN A 247 1.54 -7.65 11.01
C ASN A 247 1.49 -6.27 11.70
N TRP A 248 0.28 -5.76 12.01
CA TRP A 248 0.11 -4.43 12.61
C TRP A 248 -0.78 -4.49 13.83
N LYS A 249 -0.40 -3.79 14.89
CA LYS A 249 -1.36 -3.46 15.95
C LYS A 249 -2.11 -2.20 15.53
N VAL A 250 -3.37 -2.35 15.19
CA VAL A 250 -4.24 -1.19 14.89
C VAL A 250 -4.70 -0.60 16.21
N ILE A 251 -4.53 0.71 16.35
CA ILE A 251 -5.10 1.47 17.46
C ILE A 251 -6.48 1.93 17.01
N GLU A 252 -7.50 1.29 17.55
CA GLU A 252 -8.91 1.68 17.43
C GLU A 252 -9.34 2.37 18.75
N ARG A 253 -10.38 3.21 18.66
CA ARG A 253 -10.98 3.86 19.83
C ARG A 253 -11.72 2.84 20.68
#